data_a645593074d2e336d57ac50295c276f7
#
_entry.id   a645593074d2e336d57ac50295c276f7
#
_cell.length_a   1.000
_cell.length_b   1.000
_cell.length_c   1.000
_cell.angle_alpha   90.00
_cell.angle_beta   90.00
_cell.angle_gamma   90.00
#
_symmetry.space_group_name_H-M   'P 1'
#
loop_
_entity.id
_entity.type
_entity.pdbx_description
1 polymer ?
#
loop_
_entity_poly.entity_id
_entity_poly.type
_entity_poly.pdbx_seq_one_letter_code
_entity_poly.pdbx_strand_id
1 'polypeptide(L)'
;MTSKYIVTSMGYDIIARRVGGINQVIPQEIALGTGTTEPTEDDVQLENEVARAVISSRWREGYNAYFKATFTSGAFTFTEAGLFNLESWRGFEGKLFIPNRHEILGAKIDINYDKATMSSTLEIHRMMARATFPAVEKFAGIDKDIIWVIRL
;
A
#
# COMPACT_ATOMS: atom_id res chain seq x y z
N MET A 1 -14.74 -19.52 -1.87
CA MET A 1 -13.76 -18.76 -1.05
C MET A 1 -14.50 -17.68 -0.29
N THR A 2 -14.27 -17.59 1.02
CA THR A 2 -14.76 -16.50 1.86
C THR A 2 -13.79 -15.34 1.82
N SER A 3 -14.31 -14.11 1.91
CA SER A 3 -13.47 -12.93 2.02
C SER A 3 -12.82 -12.88 3.41
N LYS A 4 -11.53 -12.61 3.46
CA LYS A 4 -10.76 -12.45 4.68
C LYS A 4 -9.88 -11.22 4.57
N TYR A 5 -9.68 -10.51 5.67
CA TYR A 5 -8.73 -9.42 5.69
C TYR A 5 -8.04 -9.35 7.05
N ILE A 6 -6.86 -8.77 7.06
CA ILE A 6 -6.10 -8.56 8.28
C ILE A 6 -5.32 -7.26 8.21
N VAL A 7 -5.17 -6.58 9.33
CA VAL A 7 -4.20 -5.50 9.50
C VAL A 7 -2.87 -6.16 9.84
N THR A 8 -1.83 -5.82 9.10
CA THR A 8 -0.51 -6.41 9.30
C THR A 8 0.19 -5.83 10.53
N SER A 9 1.25 -6.49 11.00
CA SER A 9 2.09 -5.96 12.07
C SER A 9 2.65 -4.59 11.70
N MET A 10 3.04 -4.39 10.44
CA MET A 10 3.47 -3.08 9.94
C MET A 10 2.34 -2.05 9.98
N GLY A 11 1.10 -2.46 9.69
CA GLY A 11 -0.07 -1.61 9.78
C GLY A 11 -0.32 -1.12 11.19
N TYR A 12 -0.23 -1.98 12.17
CA TYR A 12 -0.34 -1.60 13.58
C TYR A 12 0.76 -0.63 14.01
N ASP A 13 2.00 -0.86 13.56
CA ASP A 13 3.12 0.04 13.84
C ASP A 13 2.86 1.45 13.28
N ILE A 14 2.38 1.55 12.04
CA ILE A 14 2.06 2.82 11.40
C ILE A 14 0.93 3.54 12.16
N ILE A 15 -0.10 2.83 12.56
CA ILE A 15 -1.22 3.39 13.34
C ILE A 15 -0.71 3.90 14.70
N ALA A 16 0.14 3.12 15.37
CA ALA A 16 0.71 3.51 16.65
C ALA A 16 1.56 4.78 16.53
N ARG A 17 2.36 4.90 15.49
CA ARG A 17 3.16 6.10 15.21
C ARG A 17 2.27 7.31 14.98
N ARG A 18 1.19 7.13 14.23
CA ARG A 18 0.22 8.20 13.95
C ARG A 18 -0.45 8.69 15.23
N VAL A 19 -0.93 7.76 16.06
CA VAL A 19 -1.58 8.08 17.33
C VAL A 19 -0.61 8.76 18.29
N GLY A 20 0.66 8.30 18.32
CA GLY A 20 1.72 8.89 19.15
C GLY A 20 2.26 10.24 18.63
N GLY A 21 1.80 10.70 17.48
CA GLY A 21 2.26 11.96 16.88
C GLY A 21 3.69 11.94 16.33
N ILE A 22 4.29 10.75 16.22
CA ILE A 22 5.69 10.60 15.77
C ILE A 22 5.80 10.71 14.25
N ASN A 23 4.78 10.24 13.53
CA ASN A 23 4.76 10.22 12.08
C ASN A 23 3.37 10.57 11.56
N GLN A 24 3.30 11.41 10.52
CA GLN A 24 2.06 11.88 9.91
C GLN A 24 1.62 11.00 8.73
N VAL A 25 2.06 9.76 8.70
CA VAL A 25 1.84 8.86 7.57
C VAL A 25 0.39 8.38 7.54
N ILE A 26 -0.18 8.36 6.33
CA ILE A 26 -1.53 7.85 6.05
C ILE A 26 -1.44 6.86 4.87
N PRO A 27 -2.43 5.97 4.69
CA PRO A 27 -2.47 5.11 3.51
C PRO A 27 -2.45 5.93 2.21
N GLN A 28 -1.62 5.54 1.26
CA GLN A 28 -1.38 6.26 0.02
C GLN A 28 -1.76 5.48 -1.23
N GLU A 29 -1.74 4.14 -1.16
CA GLU A 29 -1.92 3.30 -2.33
C GLU A 29 -2.76 2.07 -2.01
N ILE A 30 -3.48 1.59 -3.03
CA ILE A 30 -4.12 0.27 -3.02
C ILE A 30 -3.52 -0.53 -4.16
N ALA A 31 -3.07 -1.76 -3.88
CA ALA A 31 -2.59 -2.70 -4.87
C ALA A 31 -3.55 -3.88 -4.98
N LEU A 32 -3.65 -4.45 -6.17
CA LEU A 32 -4.47 -5.62 -6.48
C LEU A 32 -3.58 -6.74 -6.99
N GLY A 33 -3.93 -7.98 -6.69
CA GLY A 33 -3.14 -9.13 -7.10
C GLY A 33 -3.96 -10.39 -7.28
N THR A 34 -3.27 -11.49 -7.59
CA THR A 34 -3.89 -12.78 -7.87
C THR A 34 -3.59 -13.84 -6.80
N GLY A 35 -3.00 -13.45 -5.69
CA GLY A 35 -2.74 -14.36 -4.58
C GLY A 35 -4.02 -14.84 -3.91
N THR A 36 -3.98 -16.08 -3.39
CA THR A 36 -5.12 -16.71 -2.73
C THR A 36 -4.78 -17.22 -1.33
N THR A 37 -3.53 -17.12 -0.93
CA THR A 37 -3.09 -17.55 0.41
C THR A 37 -3.74 -16.67 1.46
N GLU A 38 -4.22 -17.28 2.54
CA GLU A 38 -4.87 -16.58 3.64
C GLU A 38 -3.98 -15.46 4.21
N PRO A 39 -4.52 -14.25 4.41
CA PRO A 39 -3.73 -13.15 4.98
C PRO A 39 -3.23 -13.45 6.39
N THR A 40 -1.99 -13.02 6.68
CA THR A 40 -1.39 -13.11 8.02
C THR A 40 -0.84 -11.75 8.45
N GLU A 41 -0.64 -11.59 9.75
CA GLU A 41 -0.06 -10.35 10.30
C GLU A 41 1.38 -10.11 9.82
N ASP A 42 2.07 -11.16 9.39
CA ASP A 42 3.45 -11.07 8.92
C ASP A 42 3.56 -10.74 7.44
N ASP A 43 2.44 -10.61 6.74
CA ASP A 43 2.45 -10.28 5.32
C ASP A 43 3.02 -8.87 5.11
N VAL A 44 3.94 -8.77 4.15
CA VAL A 44 4.66 -7.52 3.85
C VAL A 44 4.44 -7.05 2.41
N GLN A 45 3.89 -7.91 1.57
CA GLN A 45 3.58 -7.62 0.18
C GLN A 45 2.48 -8.55 -0.31
N LEU A 46 1.87 -8.23 -1.45
CA LEU A 46 0.94 -9.13 -2.10
C LEU A 46 1.69 -10.36 -2.63
N GLU A 47 0.99 -11.46 -2.72
CA GLU A 47 1.54 -12.70 -3.24
C GLU A 47 1.91 -12.56 -4.73
N ASN A 48 1.04 -11.89 -5.50
CA ASN A 48 1.29 -11.62 -6.91
C ASN A 48 0.57 -10.33 -7.34
N GLU A 49 1.23 -9.21 -7.21
CA GLU A 49 0.68 -7.90 -7.57
C GLU A 49 0.52 -7.76 -9.09
N VAL A 50 -0.65 -7.31 -9.54
CA VAL A 50 -0.93 -7.06 -10.97
C VAL A 50 -1.25 -5.59 -11.28
N ALA A 51 -1.66 -4.81 -10.28
CA ALA A 51 -1.95 -3.40 -10.47
C ALA A 51 -1.81 -2.64 -9.16
N ARG A 52 -1.52 -1.35 -9.27
CA ARG A 52 -1.39 -0.44 -8.12
C ARG A 52 -1.90 0.93 -8.50
N ALA A 53 -2.65 1.57 -7.62
CA ALA A 53 -3.16 2.92 -7.84
C ALA A 53 -3.04 3.75 -6.57
N VAL A 54 -2.82 5.05 -6.77
CA VAL A 54 -2.78 6.02 -5.67
C VAL A 54 -4.20 6.27 -5.18
N ILE A 55 -4.36 6.39 -3.86
CA ILE A 55 -5.64 6.73 -3.24
C ILE A 55 -6.00 8.17 -3.64
N SER A 56 -7.19 8.32 -4.25
CA SER A 56 -7.68 9.59 -4.76
C SER A 56 -8.65 10.27 -3.81
N SER A 57 -9.30 9.53 -2.92
CA SER A 57 -10.28 10.05 -1.97
C SER A 57 -10.14 9.38 -0.62
N ARG A 58 -10.29 10.16 0.43
CA ARG A 58 -10.31 9.70 1.81
C ARG A 58 -11.43 10.39 2.54
N TRP A 59 -12.20 9.65 3.34
CA TRP A 59 -13.24 10.24 4.18
C TRP A 59 -13.50 9.38 5.40
N ARG A 60 -14.26 9.89 6.31
CA ARG A 60 -14.63 9.21 7.55
C ARG A 60 -16.15 9.29 7.74
N GLU A 61 -16.72 8.17 8.15
CA GLU A 61 -18.11 8.10 8.60
C GLU A 61 -18.14 7.35 9.93
N GLY A 62 -18.54 8.04 11.01
CA GLY A 62 -18.48 7.49 12.35
C GLY A 62 -17.06 7.09 12.72
N TYR A 63 -16.85 5.83 13.07
CA TYR A 63 -15.54 5.27 13.41
C TYR A 63 -14.87 4.55 12.25
N ASN A 64 -15.41 4.67 11.06
CA ASN A 64 -14.87 4.02 9.87
C ASN A 64 -14.07 5.02 9.03
N ALA A 65 -12.91 4.57 8.55
CA ALA A 65 -12.10 5.33 7.60
C ALA A 65 -12.18 4.66 6.22
N TYR A 66 -12.37 5.47 5.19
CA TYR A 66 -12.56 5.02 3.82
C TYR A 66 -11.45 5.54 2.93
N PHE A 67 -10.93 4.68 2.07
CA PHE A 67 -9.86 5.00 1.13
C PHE A 67 -10.26 4.47 -0.24
N LYS A 68 -10.32 5.34 -1.23
CA LYS A 68 -10.73 4.98 -2.59
C LYS A 68 -9.58 5.17 -3.56
N ALA A 69 -9.35 4.15 -4.40
CA ALA A 69 -8.45 4.23 -5.54
C ALA A 69 -9.20 3.76 -6.79
N THR A 70 -8.90 4.37 -7.94
CA THR A 70 -9.52 4.05 -9.22
C THR A 70 -8.48 3.42 -10.14
N PHE A 71 -8.78 2.22 -10.63
CA PHE A 71 -7.93 1.49 -11.55
C PHE A 71 -8.45 1.70 -12.97
N THR A 72 -7.67 2.38 -13.81
CA THR A 72 -8.09 2.80 -15.15
C THR A 72 -7.50 1.97 -16.27
N SER A 73 -6.29 1.43 -16.08
CA SER A 73 -5.54 0.74 -17.13
C SER A 73 -5.70 -0.77 -17.07
N GLY A 74 -5.74 -1.39 -18.25
CA GLY A 74 -5.65 -2.83 -18.41
C GLY A 74 -6.95 -3.59 -18.14
N ALA A 75 -6.84 -4.89 -18.30
CA ALA A 75 -7.87 -5.88 -17.97
C ALA A 75 -7.21 -6.99 -17.18
N PHE A 76 -7.76 -7.32 -16.02
CA PHE A 76 -7.21 -8.36 -15.17
C PHE A 76 -8.26 -8.89 -14.19
N THR A 77 -8.01 -10.09 -13.69
CA THR A 77 -8.78 -10.69 -12.59
C THR A 77 -7.94 -10.59 -11.33
N PHE A 78 -8.55 -10.27 -10.20
CA PHE A 78 -7.83 -10.15 -8.95
C PHE A 78 -8.55 -10.86 -7.80
N THR A 79 -7.79 -11.39 -6.86
CA THR A 79 -8.26 -12.17 -5.71
C THR A 79 -7.67 -11.67 -4.41
N GLU A 80 -6.76 -10.70 -4.46
CA GLU A 80 -6.18 -10.07 -3.27
C GLU A 80 -6.06 -8.57 -3.46
N ALA A 81 -6.01 -7.85 -2.35
CA ALA A 81 -5.75 -6.43 -2.32
C ALA A 81 -4.89 -6.09 -1.11
N GLY A 82 -4.09 -5.04 -1.24
CA GLY A 82 -3.27 -4.51 -0.16
C GLY A 82 -3.44 -3.01 -0.02
N LEU A 83 -3.47 -2.55 1.20
CA LEU A 83 -3.46 -1.13 1.54
C LEU A 83 -2.05 -0.75 1.96
N PHE A 84 -1.48 0.26 1.30
CA PHE A 84 -0.08 0.62 1.47
C PHE A 84 0.10 2.04 1.93
N ASN A 85 1.11 2.23 2.76
CA ASN A 85 1.68 3.51 3.08
C ASN A 85 2.94 3.71 2.25
N LEU A 86 3.12 4.92 1.73
CA LEU A 86 4.31 5.31 0.95
C LEU A 86 5.12 6.33 1.74
N GLU A 87 6.40 6.02 1.96
CA GLU A 87 7.37 6.95 2.53
C GLU A 87 8.49 7.22 1.52
N SER A 88 8.92 8.47 1.44
CA SER A 88 10.04 8.87 0.59
C SER A 88 11.19 9.41 1.42
N TRP A 89 12.38 8.92 1.14
CA TRP A 89 13.63 9.38 1.73
C TRP A 89 14.50 9.94 0.63
N ARG A 90 15.11 11.09 0.87
CA ARG A 90 15.91 11.78 -0.15
C ARG A 90 17.35 11.95 0.29
N GLY A 91 18.27 11.58 -0.59
CA GLY A 91 19.70 11.83 -0.47
C GLY A 91 20.18 12.85 -1.50
N PHE A 92 21.26 13.53 -1.21
CA PHE A 92 21.88 14.53 -2.08
C PHE A 92 23.29 14.11 -2.48
N GLU A 93 23.81 14.70 -3.57
CA GLU A 93 25.18 14.45 -4.06
C GLU A 93 25.47 12.97 -4.32
N GLY A 94 24.49 12.23 -4.83
CA GLY A 94 24.64 10.82 -5.12
C GLY A 94 24.66 9.90 -3.89
N LYS A 95 24.47 10.45 -2.70
CA LYS A 95 24.37 9.68 -1.45
C LYS A 95 22.92 9.48 -1.09
N LEU A 96 22.54 8.23 -0.87
CA LEU A 96 21.21 7.88 -0.41
C LEU A 96 21.16 7.89 1.10
N PHE A 97 20.17 8.61 1.66
CA PHE A 97 19.92 8.58 3.08
C PHE A 97 19.12 7.32 3.40
N ILE A 98 19.75 6.36 4.08
CA ILE A 98 19.14 5.07 4.38
C ILE A 98 18.53 5.12 5.79
N PRO A 99 17.21 4.89 5.94
CA PRO A 99 16.58 4.82 7.25
C PRO A 99 17.05 3.59 8.03
N ASN A 100 16.69 3.52 9.30
CA ASN A 100 16.99 2.38 10.14
C ASN A 100 16.44 1.09 9.51
N ARG A 101 17.21 0.00 9.66
CA ARG A 101 16.92 -1.27 9.02
C ARG A 101 15.49 -1.77 9.26
N HIS A 102 14.98 -1.62 10.48
CA HIS A 102 13.62 -2.07 10.82
C HIS A 102 12.53 -1.27 10.09
N GLU A 103 12.84 -0.07 9.61
CA GLU A 103 11.89 0.77 8.88
C GLU A 103 11.74 0.37 7.42
N ILE A 104 12.74 -0.34 6.88
CA ILE A 104 12.73 -0.78 5.47
C ILE A 104 12.41 -2.26 5.31
N LEU A 105 12.40 -3.03 6.41
CA LEU A 105 12.07 -4.46 6.35
C LEU A 105 10.63 -4.68 5.89
N GLY A 106 10.46 -5.66 5.01
CA GLY A 106 9.15 -6.07 4.55
C GLY A 106 8.43 -5.09 3.65
N ALA A 107 9.15 -4.20 2.97
CA ALA A 107 8.57 -3.18 2.11
C ALA A 107 9.00 -3.38 0.66
N LYS A 108 8.14 -2.94 -0.27
CA LYS A 108 8.58 -2.72 -1.65
C LYS A 108 9.44 -1.46 -1.65
N ILE A 109 10.63 -1.52 -2.26
CA ILE A 109 11.60 -0.44 -2.25
C ILE A 109 11.92 -0.04 -3.68
N ASP A 110 11.71 1.23 -4.01
CA ASP A 110 12.10 1.83 -5.28
C ASP A 110 13.19 2.88 -5.04
N ILE A 111 14.30 2.76 -5.76
CA ILE A 111 15.42 3.69 -5.66
C ILE A 111 15.55 4.42 -7.00
N ASN A 112 15.46 5.75 -6.97
CA ASN A 112 15.58 6.59 -8.14
C ASN A 112 16.69 7.62 -7.96
N TYR A 113 17.47 7.85 -9.01
CA TYR A 113 18.51 8.86 -9.02
C TYR A 113 18.22 9.90 -10.11
N ASP A 114 18.18 11.17 -9.72
CA ASP A 114 18.01 12.30 -10.64
C ASP A 114 19.35 12.97 -10.88
N LYS A 115 19.88 12.83 -12.10
CA LYS A 115 21.16 13.42 -12.49
C LYS A 115 21.14 14.95 -12.51
N ALA A 116 19.99 15.56 -12.82
CA ALA A 116 19.86 17.01 -12.90
C ALA A 116 20.03 17.68 -11.53
N THR A 117 19.49 17.06 -10.49
CA THR A 117 19.58 17.57 -9.12
C THR A 117 20.67 16.87 -8.31
N MET A 118 21.31 15.83 -8.86
CA MET A 118 22.28 14.98 -8.18
C MET A 118 21.72 14.40 -6.87
N SER A 119 20.44 14.05 -6.88
CA SER A 119 19.75 13.50 -5.71
C SER A 119 19.25 12.08 -5.95
N SER A 120 19.23 11.28 -4.89
CA SER A 120 18.65 9.94 -4.86
C SER A 120 17.38 9.97 -4.02
N THR A 121 16.36 9.21 -4.44
CA THR A 121 15.12 9.04 -3.70
C THR A 121 14.91 7.55 -3.43
N LEU A 122 14.67 7.22 -2.16
CA LEU A 122 14.25 5.90 -1.72
C LEU A 122 12.77 5.96 -1.37
N GLU A 123 11.96 5.18 -2.08
CA GLU A 123 10.53 5.06 -1.78
C GLU A 123 10.26 3.71 -1.13
N ILE A 124 9.60 3.72 0.01
CA ILE A 124 9.29 2.54 0.80
C ILE A 124 7.77 2.39 0.83
N HIS A 125 7.27 1.29 0.28
CA HIS A 125 5.84 0.96 0.23
C HIS A 125 5.55 -0.11 1.29
N ARG A 126 4.93 0.27 2.40
CA ARG A 126 4.64 -0.63 3.52
C ARG A 126 3.19 -1.09 3.47
N MET A 127 2.99 -2.40 3.45
CA MET A 127 1.65 -2.96 3.46
C MET A 127 1.04 -2.90 4.86
N MET A 128 -0.03 -2.12 5.01
CA MET A 128 -0.75 -1.94 6.27
C MET A 128 -1.82 -2.99 6.49
N ALA A 129 -2.41 -3.50 5.42
CA ALA A 129 -3.49 -4.47 5.49
C ALA A 129 -3.54 -5.28 4.20
N ARG A 130 -4.00 -6.51 4.30
CA ARG A 130 -4.19 -7.40 3.15
C ARG A 130 -5.53 -8.10 3.23
N ALA A 131 -6.18 -8.25 2.08
CA ALA A 131 -7.44 -8.97 1.96
C ALA A 131 -7.36 -9.99 0.83
N THR A 132 -8.03 -11.11 1.01
CA THR A 132 -8.29 -12.10 -0.05
C THR A 132 -9.79 -12.30 -0.18
N PHE A 133 -10.27 -12.54 -1.40
CA PHE A 133 -11.70 -12.63 -1.71
C PHE A 133 -11.90 -13.42 -3.00
N PRO A 134 -13.15 -13.82 -3.31
CA PRO A 134 -13.47 -14.44 -4.59
C PRO A 134 -13.08 -13.53 -5.75
N ALA A 135 -12.67 -14.13 -6.87
CA ALA A 135 -12.18 -13.42 -8.04
C ALA A 135 -13.14 -12.31 -8.51
N VAL A 136 -12.56 -11.15 -8.78
CA VAL A 136 -13.23 -9.98 -9.34
C VAL A 136 -12.52 -9.59 -10.62
N GLU A 137 -13.28 -9.19 -11.64
CA GLU A 137 -12.72 -8.81 -12.93
C GLU A 137 -12.72 -7.30 -13.11
N LYS A 138 -11.61 -6.79 -13.65
CA LYS A 138 -11.56 -5.45 -14.23
C LYS A 138 -11.50 -5.59 -15.74
N PHE A 139 -12.46 -4.96 -16.43
CA PHE A 139 -12.56 -5.00 -17.88
C PHE A 139 -11.77 -3.86 -18.52
N ALA A 140 -11.24 -4.12 -19.72
CA ALA A 140 -10.54 -3.10 -20.49
C ALA A 140 -11.48 -1.92 -20.81
N GLY A 141 -10.99 -0.70 -20.61
CA GLY A 141 -11.75 0.51 -20.91
C GLY A 141 -12.83 0.86 -19.89
N ILE A 142 -12.98 0.08 -18.83
CA ILE A 142 -13.94 0.33 -17.75
C ILE A 142 -13.16 0.52 -16.46
N ASP A 143 -13.27 1.71 -15.86
CA ASP A 143 -12.62 2.03 -14.61
C ASP A 143 -13.20 1.19 -13.47
N LYS A 144 -12.33 0.75 -12.56
CA LYS A 144 -12.72 -0.01 -11.37
C LYS A 144 -12.35 0.77 -10.12
N ASP A 145 -13.35 1.17 -9.35
CA ASP A 145 -13.13 1.79 -8.04
C ASP A 145 -13.01 0.72 -6.98
N ILE A 146 -11.97 0.83 -6.16
CA ILE A 146 -11.78 -0.01 -4.98
C ILE A 146 -11.82 0.88 -3.75
N ILE A 147 -12.69 0.55 -2.82
CA ILE A 147 -12.86 1.27 -1.57
C ILE A 147 -12.41 0.35 -0.43
N TRP A 148 -11.38 0.77 0.28
CA TRP A 148 -10.92 0.08 1.47
C TRP A 148 -11.54 0.73 2.70
N VAL A 149 -12.12 -0.07 3.57
CA VAL A 149 -12.75 0.41 4.80
C VAL A 149 -11.97 -0.13 6.00
N ILE A 150 -11.49 0.76 6.84
CA ILE A 150 -10.93 0.40 8.14
C ILE A 150 -12.00 0.71 9.19
N ARG A 151 -12.43 -0.32 9.89
CA ARG A 151 -13.45 -0.21 10.95
C ARG A 151 -12.78 -0.28 12.31
N LEU A 152 -13.08 0.67 13.13
CA LEU A 152 -12.57 0.76 14.50
C LEU A 152 -13.63 0.41 15.53
#